data_c7ddc72faecec3ef4ccfbc4e0523e910
#
_entry.id   c7ddc72faecec3ef4ccfbc4e0523e910
#
_cell.length_a   1.000
_cell.length_b   1.000
_cell.length_c   1.000
_cell.angle_alpha   90.00
_cell.angle_beta   90.00
_cell.angle_gamma   90.00
#
_symmetry.space_group_name_H-M   'P 1'
#
loop_
_entity.id
_entity.type
_entity.pdbx_description
1 polymer ?
#
loop_
_entity_poly.entity_id
_entity_poly.type
_entity_poly.pdbx_seq_one_letter_code
_entity_poly.pdbx_strand_id
1 'polypeptide(L)'
;MGDISFGSTVSMLKDAVKGSGEAHQVIANNIANAETPNFKRSDVSFKEALAAELPRTDDPDELALVTDNPQQIPAGPEFEAQPFAITTSIDNQTQMRNDGSNVDIDQEMAKLSLNSSYGQTMHQLLSVQYTRLRQAIEESIS
;
A
#
# COMPACT_ATOMS: atom_id res chain seq x y z
N MET A 1 -18.40 10.16 12.23
CA MET A 1 -17.31 9.32 12.72
C MET A 1 -17.37 8.06 11.89
N GLY A 2 -16.55 8.00 10.83
CA GLY A 2 -16.59 6.87 9.88
C GLY A 2 -16.29 5.57 10.59
N ASP A 3 -17.20 4.64 10.52
CA ASP A 3 -17.10 3.30 11.11
C ASP A 3 -16.10 2.50 10.26
N ILE A 4 -14.80 2.74 10.48
CA ILE A 4 -13.76 1.87 9.90
C ILE A 4 -13.93 0.54 10.62
N SER A 5 -14.62 -0.38 9.96
CA SER A 5 -14.83 -1.72 10.47
C SER A 5 -13.49 -2.35 10.82
N PHE A 6 -13.38 -2.99 11.98
CA PHE A 6 -12.18 -3.71 12.39
C PHE A 6 -11.65 -4.60 11.28
N GLY A 7 -12.54 -5.23 10.51
CA GLY A 7 -12.20 -6.08 9.37
C GLY A 7 -11.47 -5.33 8.25
N SER A 8 -11.88 -4.12 7.90
CA SER A 8 -11.24 -3.31 6.85
C SER A 8 -9.84 -2.86 7.26
N THR A 9 -9.65 -2.44 8.53
CA THR A 9 -8.34 -2.06 9.05
C THR A 9 -7.36 -3.23 9.01
N VAL A 10 -7.78 -4.43 9.42
CA VAL A 10 -6.94 -5.62 9.39
C VAL A 10 -6.62 -6.04 7.96
N SER A 11 -7.58 -5.95 7.03
CA SER A 11 -7.34 -6.21 5.61
C SER A 11 -6.28 -5.28 5.05
N MET A 12 -6.45 -3.98 5.24
CA MET A 12 -5.51 -2.96 4.78
C MET A 12 -4.10 -3.16 5.36
N LEU A 13 -3.98 -3.52 6.65
CA LEU A 13 -2.67 -3.83 7.25
C LEU A 13 -2.03 -5.07 6.65
N LYS A 14 -2.81 -6.12 6.32
CA LYS A 14 -2.30 -7.29 5.62
C LYS A 14 -1.80 -6.95 4.22
N ASP A 15 -2.53 -6.11 3.50
CA ASP A 15 -2.17 -5.67 2.17
C ASP A 15 -0.92 -4.79 2.18
N ALA A 16 -0.77 -3.93 3.21
CA ALA A 16 0.45 -3.16 3.45
C ALA A 16 1.67 -4.06 3.72
N VAL A 17 1.51 -5.11 4.53
CA VAL A 17 2.58 -6.09 4.81
C VAL A 17 2.95 -6.85 3.54
N LYS A 18 1.95 -7.31 2.77
CA LYS A 18 2.17 -8.01 1.50
C LYS A 18 2.92 -7.11 0.50
N GLY A 19 2.45 -5.86 0.32
CA GLY A 19 3.09 -4.89 -0.57
C GLY A 19 4.52 -4.57 -0.16
N SER A 20 4.79 -4.43 1.14
CA SER A 20 6.14 -4.25 1.66
C SER A 20 7.04 -5.46 1.37
N GLY A 21 6.50 -6.69 1.47
CA GLY A 21 7.23 -7.91 1.15
C GLY A 21 7.63 -7.99 -0.32
N GLU A 22 6.71 -7.68 -1.23
CA GLU A 22 6.99 -7.66 -2.67
C GLU A 22 7.98 -6.54 -3.04
N ALA A 23 7.82 -5.34 -2.46
CA ALA A 23 8.78 -4.26 -2.65
C ALA A 23 10.19 -4.65 -2.18
N HIS A 24 10.30 -5.34 -1.04
CA HIS A 24 11.58 -5.83 -0.54
C HIS A 24 12.26 -6.78 -1.55
N GLN A 25 11.49 -7.68 -2.14
CA GLN A 25 11.99 -8.65 -3.12
C GLN A 25 12.46 -7.96 -4.40
N VAL A 26 11.70 -6.97 -4.90
CA VAL A 26 12.06 -6.21 -6.10
C VAL A 26 13.31 -5.36 -5.87
N ILE A 27 13.41 -4.66 -4.74
CA ILE A 27 14.60 -3.87 -4.38
C ILE A 27 15.84 -4.78 -4.24
N ALA A 28 15.71 -5.93 -3.59
CA ALA A 28 16.80 -6.89 -3.48
C ALA A 28 17.24 -7.43 -4.84
N ASN A 29 16.29 -7.65 -5.76
CA ASN A 29 16.61 -8.03 -7.15
C ASN A 29 17.35 -6.93 -7.89
N ASN A 30 16.95 -5.66 -7.75
CA ASN A 30 17.64 -4.52 -8.32
C ASN A 30 19.11 -4.45 -7.83
N ILE A 31 19.32 -4.57 -6.51
CA ILE A 31 20.64 -4.55 -5.89
C ILE A 31 21.50 -5.69 -6.41
N ALA A 32 20.94 -6.91 -6.45
CA ALA A 32 21.69 -8.10 -6.92
C ALA A 32 22.13 -7.99 -8.38
N ASN A 33 21.38 -7.24 -9.20
CA ASN A 33 21.66 -7.05 -10.62
C ASN A 33 22.28 -5.68 -10.96
N ALA A 34 22.69 -4.91 -9.96
CA ALA A 34 23.21 -3.56 -10.17
C ALA A 34 24.46 -3.51 -11.08
N GLU A 35 25.26 -4.59 -11.09
CA GLU A 35 26.43 -4.73 -11.95
C GLU A 35 26.17 -5.48 -13.27
N THR A 36 24.92 -5.93 -13.48
CA THR A 36 24.54 -6.63 -14.70
C THR A 36 24.36 -5.63 -15.84
N PRO A 37 25.10 -5.74 -16.96
CA PRO A 37 24.95 -4.84 -18.09
C PRO A 37 23.54 -4.87 -18.67
N ASN A 38 23.04 -3.70 -19.07
CA ASN A 38 21.69 -3.50 -19.62
C ASN A 38 20.53 -3.88 -18.68
N PHE A 39 20.79 -4.14 -17.41
CA PHE A 39 19.73 -4.39 -16.46
C PHE A 39 18.89 -3.11 -16.22
N LYS A 40 17.59 -3.26 -16.22
CA LYS A 40 16.63 -2.19 -15.91
C LYS A 40 15.97 -2.45 -14.58
N ARG A 41 16.05 -1.44 -13.70
CA ARG A 41 15.45 -1.53 -12.38
C ARG A 41 13.92 -1.67 -12.49
N SER A 42 13.37 -2.41 -11.57
CA SER A 42 11.93 -2.50 -11.37
C SER A 42 11.52 -1.68 -10.14
N ASP A 43 10.33 -1.11 -10.17
CA ASP A 43 9.74 -0.38 -9.06
C ASP A 43 8.36 -0.94 -8.74
N VAL A 44 7.95 -0.86 -7.48
CA VAL A 44 6.68 -1.41 -7.00
C VAL A 44 5.80 -0.29 -6.48
N SER A 45 4.61 -0.16 -7.06
CA SER A 45 3.58 0.78 -6.63
C SER A 45 2.52 0.03 -5.83
N PHE A 46 2.58 0.12 -4.53
CA PHE A 46 1.56 -0.43 -3.62
C PHE A 46 1.02 0.62 -2.64
N LYS A 47 1.80 1.66 -2.37
CA LYS A 47 1.39 2.72 -1.43
C LYS A 47 0.24 3.55 -1.98
N GLU A 48 0.26 3.80 -3.28
CA GLU A 48 -0.79 4.51 -3.99
C GLU A 48 -2.08 3.67 -4.02
N ALA A 49 -1.96 2.36 -4.26
CA ALA A 49 -3.09 1.44 -4.20
C ALA A 49 -3.67 1.37 -2.79
N LEU A 50 -2.82 1.34 -1.75
CA LEU A 50 -3.24 1.37 -0.36
C LEU A 50 -3.91 2.71 0.01
N ALA A 51 -3.39 3.82 -0.49
CA ALA A 51 -3.99 5.14 -0.26
C ALA A 51 -5.35 5.28 -0.95
N ALA A 52 -5.55 4.62 -2.09
CA ALA A 52 -6.84 4.59 -2.78
C ALA A 52 -7.89 3.73 -2.05
N GLU A 53 -7.46 2.76 -1.26
CA GLU A 53 -8.35 1.90 -0.46
C GLU A 53 -8.79 2.56 0.86
N LEU A 54 -8.04 3.60 1.30
CA LEU A 54 -8.45 4.38 2.46
C LEU A 54 -9.78 5.07 2.16
N PRO A 55 -10.80 4.91 3.03
CA PRO A 55 -12.00 5.73 2.91
C PRO A 55 -11.52 7.19 2.96
N ARG A 56 -11.87 7.96 1.93
CA ARG A 56 -11.72 9.41 1.98
C ARG A 56 -12.47 9.85 3.23
N THR A 57 -11.74 10.42 4.18
CA THR A 57 -12.39 11.15 5.26
C THR A 57 -13.24 12.20 4.57
N ASP A 58 -14.55 12.01 4.66
CA ASP A 58 -15.51 12.97 4.16
C ASP A 58 -15.05 14.35 4.62
N ASP A 59 -14.78 15.22 3.66
CA ASP A 59 -14.53 16.61 3.96
C ASP A 59 -15.74 17.06 4.78
N PRO A 60 -15.58 17.57 6.04
CA PRO A 60 -16.71 17.97 6.86
C PRO A 60 -17.57 19.06 6.20
N ASP A 61 -17.07 19.67 5.10
CA ASP A 61 -17.80 20.60 4.24
C ASP A 61 -18.50 19.92 3.05
N GLU A 62 -18.25 18.64 2.77
CA GLU A 62 -18.96 17.90 1.75
C GLU A 62 -20.24 17.29 2.34
N LEU A 63 -21.34 18.04 2.20
CA LEU A 63 -22.67 17.56 2.53
C LEU A 63 -22.98 16.33 1.67
N ALA A 64 -23.07 15.16 2.29
CA ALA A 64 -23.55 13.97 1.61
C ALA A 64 -24.95 14.25 1.05
N LEU A 65 -25.05 14.39 -0.27
CA LEU A 65 -26.35 14.51 -0.94
C LEU A 65 -27.06 13.15 -0.83
N VAL A 66 -28.03 13.10 0.08
CA VAL A 66 -28.95 11.97 0.16
C VAL A 66 -29.96 12.12 -0.99
N THR A 67 -29.92 11.23 -1.96
CA THR A 67 -30.88 11.18 -3.05
C THR A 67 -32.10 10.37 -2.62
N ASP A 68 -33.14 11.07 -2.15
CA ASP A 68 -34.42 10.45 -1.75
C ASP A 68 -35.38 10.25 -2.93
N ASN A 69 -35.03 10.70 -4.13
CA ASN A 69 -35.91 10.66 -5.31
C ASN A 69 -35.17 10.10 -6.52
N PRO A 70 -35.72 9.08 -7.23
CA PRO A 70 -35.08 8.49 -8.43
C PRO A 70 -34.88 9.47 -9.60
N GLN A 71 -35.42 10.67 -9.53
CA GLN A 71 -35.20 11.74 -10.51
C GLN A 71 -34.04 12.68 -10.18
N GLN A 72 -33.42 12.51 -9.01
CA GLN A 72 -32.23 13.27 -8.65
C GLN A 72 -30.99 12.70 -9.33
N ILE A 73 -30.13 13.58 -9.82
CA ILE A 73 -28.84 13.19 -10.37
C ILE A 73 -27.97 12.69 -9.21
N PRO A 74 -27.45 11.44 -9.26
CA PRO A 74 -26.57 10.93 -8.20
C PRO A 74 -25.38 11.87 -8.03
N ALA A 75 -25.09 12.27 -6.82
CA ALA A 75 -23.91 13.09 -6.53
C ALA A 75 -22.65 12.24 -6.62
N GLY A 76 -21.89 12.48 -7.69
CA GLY A 76 -20.56 11.93 -7.89
C GLY A 76 -20.53 10.53 -8.51
N PRO A 77 -19.40 10.14 -9.08
CA PRO A 77 -19.21 8.76 -9.52
C PRO A 77 -19.23 7.84 -8.29
N GLU A 78 -20.03 6.80 -8.37
CA GLU A 78 -20.01 5.70 -7.42
C GLU A 78 -18.56 5.21 -7.34
N PHE A 79 -17.92 5.45 -6.20
CA PHE A 79 -16.52 5.10 -6.01
C PHE A 79 -16.47 3.57 -5.83
N GLU A 80 -16.34 2.86 -6.96
CA GLU A 80 -15.97 1.45 -6.91
C GLU A 80 -14.58 1.38 -6.29
N ALA A 81 -14.49 0.88 -5.06
CA ALA A 81 -13.22 0.61 -4.42
C ALA A 81 -12.41 -0.31 -5.34
N GLN A 82 -11.36 0.25 -5.95
CA GLN A 82 -10.48 -0.54 -6.80
C GLN A 82 -9.81 -1.61 -5.91
N PRO A 83 -9.84 -2.88 -6.32
CA PRO A 83 -9.21 -3.92 -5.52
C PRO A 83 -7.72 -3.60 -5.36
N PHE A 84 -7.19 -3.79 -4.15
CA PHE A 84 -5.77 -3.60 -3.89
C PHE A 84 -4.93 -4.41 -4.88
N ALA A 85 -4.18 -3.71 -5.73
CA ALA A 85 -3.33 -4.31 -6.74
C ALA A 85 -1.89 -3.81 -6.58
N ILE A 86 -0.97 -4.75 -6.44
CA ILE A 86 0.46 -4.46 -6.46
C ILE A 86 0.90 -4.45 -7.91
N THR A 87 1.42 -3.32 -8.38
CA THR A 87 1.91 -3.18 -9.74
C THR A 87 3.42 -3.04 -9.74
N THR A 88 4.10 -3.90 -10.49
CA THR A 88 5.53 -3.80 -10.75
C THR A 88 5.74 -3.19 -12.12
N SER A 89 6.49 -2.11 -12.20
CA SER A 89 6.86 -1.43 -13.43
C SER A 89 8.38 -1.48 -13.64
N ILE A 90 8.80 -1.60 -14.91
CA ILE A 90 10.22 -1.55 -15.28
C ILE A 90 10.53 -0.16 -15.80
N ASP A 91 11.57 0.47 -15.25
CA ASP A 91 12.03 1.78 -15.70
C ASP A 91 12.93 1.62 -16.94
N ASN A 92 12.31 1.81 -18.11
CA ASN A 92 13.03 1.76 -19.38
C ASN A 92 13.53 3.13 -19.87
N GLN A 93 13.20 4.21 -19.14
CA GLN A 93 13.48 5.58 -19.63
C GLN A 93 14.80 6.14 -19.10
N THR A 94 15.24 5.69 -17.94
CA THR A 94 16.47 6.20 -17.33
C THR A 94 17.67 5.35 -17.70
N GLN A 95 18.81 6.02 -17.85
CA GLN A 95 20.13 5.39 -18.04
C GLN A 95 21.11 6.16 -17.16
N MET A 96 21.70 5.49 -16.18
CA MET A 96 22.63 6.13 -15.23
C MET A 96 24.10 5.75 -15.51
N ARG A 97 24.33 4.59 -16.14
CA ARG A 97 25.66 4.05 -16.40
C ARG A 97 25.90 3.87 -17.90
N ASN A 98 27.17 3.91 -18.28
CA ASN A 98 27.59 3.73 -19.67
C ASN A 98 27.31 2.31 -20.21
N ASP A 99 27.09 1.35 -19.33
CA ASP A 99 26.73 -0.05 -19.62
C ASP A 99 25.21 -0.26 -19.85
N GLY A 100 24.42 0.82 -19.83
CA GLY A 100 22.97 0.78 -20.04
C GLY A 100 22.15 0.45 -18.79
N SER A 101 22.78 0.15 -17.67
CA SER A 101 22.10 -0.08 -16.39
C SER A 101 21.59 1.25 -15.79
N ASN A 102 20.47 1.21 -15.08
CA ASN A 102 19.89 2.35 -14.36
C ASN A 102 19.72 2.11 -12.86
N VAL A 103 20.43 1.12 -12.31
CA VAL A 103 20.38 0.83 -10.88
C VAL A 103 21.42 1.66 -10.14
N ASP A 104 20.97 2.44 -9.16
CA ASP A 104 21.82 3.14 -8.19
C ASP A 104 21.77 2.37 -6.86
N ILE A 105 22.87 1.74 -6.50
CA ILE A 105 22.97 0.88 -5.30
C ILE A 105 22.65 1.69 -4.03
N ASP A 106 23.15 2.92 -3.94
CA ASP A 106 22.96 3.75 -2.73
C ASP A 106 21.49 4.12 -2.55
N GLN A 107 20.79 4.44 -3.64
CA GLN A 107 19.36 4.70 -3.63
C GLN A 107 18.56 3.43 -3.30
N GLU A 108 18.89 2.29 -3.89
CA GLU A 108 18.19 1.04 -3.62
C GLU A 108 18.41 0.57 -2.16
N MET A 109 19.62 0.74 -1.61
CA MET A 109 19.91 0.46 -0.20
C MET A 109 19.11 1.36 0.74
N ALA A 110 18.98 2.65 0.42
CA ALA A 110 18.13 3.55 1.18
C ALA A 110 16.65 3.14 1.13
N LYS A 111 16.14 2.78 -0.06
CA LYS A 111 14.78 2.24 -0.23
C LYS A 111 14.57 0.96 0.57
N LEU A 112 15.55 0.05 0.56
CA LEU A 112 15.50 -1.20 1.32
C LEU A 112 15.35 -0.95 2.82
N SER A 113 16.15 -0.02 3.36
CA SER A 113 16.09 0.38 4.77
C SER A 113 14.73 0.98 5.14
N LEU A 114 14.24 1.92 4.33
CA LEU A 114 12.92 2.53 4.54
C LEU A 114 11.79 1.50 4.45
N ASN A 115 11.83 0.62 3.46
CA ASN A 115 10.83 -0.42 3.29
C ASN A 115 10.85 -1.45 4.43
N SER A 116 12.03 -1.80 4.93
CA SER A 116 12.17 -2.67 6.11
C SER A 116 11.55 -2.04 7.36
N SER A 117 11.83 -0.77 7.60
CA SER A 117 11.23 -0.03 8.73
C SER A 117 9.71 0.07 8.60
N TYR A 118 9.21 0.34 7.39
CA TYR A 118 7.79 0.36 7.09
C TYR A 118 7.14 -1.00 7.36
N GLY A 119 7.70 -2.07 6.80
CA GLY A 119 7.20 -3.44 6.99
C GLY A 119 7.14 -3.85 8.47
N GLN A 120 8.19 -3.55 9.24
CA GLN A 120 8.23 -3.81 10.68
C GLN A 120 7.10 -3.07 11.41
N THR A 121 6.88 -1.80 11.08
CA THR A 121 5.80 -1.00 11.68
C THR A 121 4.42 -1.59 11.35
N MET A 122 4.18 -2.00 10.11
CA MET A 122 2.91 -2.60 9.69
C MET A 122 2.68 -3.95 10.39
N HIS A 123 3.71 -4.78 10.52
CA HIS A 123 3.64 -6.03 11.29
C HIS A 123 3.30 -5.79 12.75
N GLN A 124 3.89 -4.77 13.37
CA GLN A 124 3.63 -4.43 14.76
C GLN A 124 2.19 -3.95 14.96
N LEU A 125 1.69 -3.08 14.08
CA LEU A 125 0.30 -2.63 14.10
C LEU A 125 -0.68 -3.80 13.91
N LEU A 126 -0.40 -4.70 12.99
CA LEU A 126 -1.22 -5.89 12.77
C LEU A 126 -1.26 -6.79 14.02
N SER A 127 -0.12 -7.00 14.66
CA SER A 127 -0.02 -7.77 15.93
C SER A 127 -0.86 -7.13 17.04
N VAL A 128 -0.82 -5.81 17.17
CA VAL A 128 -1.65 -5.08 18.15
C VAL A 128 -3.15 -5.27 17.88
N GLN A 129 -3.57 -5.24 16.60
CA GLN A 129 -4.97 -5.45 16.24
C GLN A 129 -5.43 -6.88 16.58
N TYR A 130 -4.60 -7.89 16.32
CA TYR A 130 -4.93 -9.26 16.71
C TYR A 130 -4.97 -9.45 18.21
N THR A 131 -4.10 -8.79 18.97
CA THR A 131 -4.13 -8.83 20.44
C THR A 131 -5.42 -8.23 20.99
N ARG A 132 -5.86 -7.09 20.45
CA ARG A 132 -7.14 -6.46 20.82
C ARG A 132 -8.33 -7.37 20.55
N LEU A 133 -8.34 -8.03 19.37
CA LEU A 133 -9.40 -8.97 19.04
C LEU A 133 -9.45 -10.15 20.02
N ARG A 134 -8.28 -10.70 20.34
CA ARG A 134 -8.18 -11.80 21.29
C ARG A 134 -8.70 -11.40 22.68
N GLN A 135 -8.33 -10.23 23.16
CA GLN A 135 -8.81 -9.71 24.46
C GLN A 135 -10.33 -9.54 24.46
N ALA A 136 -10.90 -8.97 23.37
CA ALA A 136 -12.36 -8.82 23.28
C ALA A 136 -13.10 -10.17 23.28
N ILE A 137 -12.52 -11.20 22.68
CA ILE A 137 -13.10 -12.56 22.71
C ILE A 137 -13.01 -13.16 24.11
N GLU A 138 -11.86 -13.01 24.77
CA GLU A 138 -11.66 -13.53 26.15
C GLU A 138 -12.60 -12.86 27.15
N GLU A 139 -12.82 -11.55 27.05
CA GLU A 139 -13.80 -10.81 27.90
C GLU A 139 -15.25 -11.21 27.63
N SER A 140 -15.59 -11.63 26.42
CA SER A 140 -16.95 -12.04 26.08
C SER A 140 -17.34 -13.43 26.61
N ILE A 141 -16.37 -14.22 27.07
CA ILE A 141 -16.53 -15.61 27.54
C ILE A 141 -16.53 -15.67 29.08
N SER A 142 -16.10 -14.60 29.76
CA SER A 142 -16.10 -14.46 31.22
C SER A 142 -17.40 -13.89 31.74
#